data_39a86debdbadc129e7001c07d7696e61
#
_entry.id   39a86debdbadc129e7001c07d7696e61
#
_cell.length_a   1.000
_cell.length_b   1.000
_cell.length_c   1.000
_cell.angle_alpha   90.00
_cell.angle_beta   90.00
_cell.angle_gamma   90.00
#
_symmetry.space_group_name_H-M   'P 1'
#
loop_
_entity.id
_entity.type
_entity.pdbx_description
1 polymer ?
#
loop_
_entity_poly.entity_id
_entity_poly.type
_entity_poly.pdbx_seq_one_letter_code
_entity_poly.pdbx_strand_id
1 'polypeptide(L)'
;MTKQFILGLISVFCALQVSANAQEAPAEAGPTVSERTDLETVDPHGAVFRENPYPSAVQCASCHQKIFWEWASSNHAYASISPMFHKFEQALNTLASGTLGTFCVRCHQQVGTQIGEPRELPLWEREAVSREGITCITCHRVKTQFGRVNGERNIQPGTIFDPVYNTGGASNFSTVAGDPDKFGVAANEEEGGTPIHSGAIEFDQIGKPEFCVSCHQVAVHPGIKLEVVWEQYRASPAAAAGITCQDCHMGKVPGI
;
A
#
# COMPACT_ATOMS: atom_id res chain seq x y z
N MET A 1 3.38 61.25 59.34
CA MET A 1 4.65 61.89 58.88
C MET A 1 5.70 60.85 58.74
N THR A 2 5.85 60.25 57.54
CA THR A 2 6.90 59.30 57.25
C THR A 2 7.34 59.48 55.83
N LYS A 3 8.59 59.88 55.63
CA LYS A 3 9.23 60.18 54.39
C LYS A 3 9.64 58.84 53.71
N GLN A 4 9.21 58.70 52.47
CA GLN A 4 9.70 57.63 51.56
C GLN A 4 11.07 57.98 51.03
N PHE A 5 12.02 57.08 51.14
CA PHE A 5 13.28 57.09 50.40
C PHE A 5 13.14 56.15 49.20
N ILE A 6 13.27 56.71 48.00
CA ILE A 6 13.36 55.95 46.75
C ILE A 6 14.85 55.79 46.44
N LEU A 7 15.33 54.53 46.49
CA LEU A 7 16.63 54.18 45.98
C LEU A 7 16.46 53.71 44.53
N GLY A 8 17.00 54.46 43.61
CA GLY A 8 17.07 54.04 42.19
C GLY A 8 18.25 53.08 41.97
N LEU A 9 17.97 51.88 41.54
CA LEU A 9 18.94 50.94 40.98
C LEU A 9 19.06 51.17 39.50
N ILE A 10 20.20 51.69 39.07
CA ILE A 10 20.60 51.76 37.68
C ILE A 10 21.21 50.39 37.29
N SER A 11 20.45 49.59 36.55
CA SER A 11 20.95 48.38 35.96
C SER A 11 21.66 48.70 34.62
N VAL A 12 22.94 48.60 34.61
CA VAL A 12 23.75 48.65 33.38
C VAL A 12 23.58 47.31 32.66
N PHE A 13 22.77 47.29 31.60
CA PHE A 13 22.70 46.16 30.68
C PHE A 13 23.89 46.24 29.70
N CYS A 14 24.91 45.42 29.97
CA CYS A 14 25.97 45.17 29.01
C CYS A 14 25.48 44.21 27.95
N ALA A 15 25.05 44.72 26.80
CA ALA A 15 24.65 43.91 25.65
C ALA A 15 25.92 43.34 24.99
N LEU A 16 26.26 42.11 25.32
CA LEU A 16 27.21 41.29 24.55
C LEU A 16 26.51 40.87 23.25
N GLN A 17 26.77 41.57 22.16
CA GLN A 17 26.44 41.12 20.81
C GLN A 17 27.40 39.98 20.44
N VAL A 18 26.95 38.76 20.63
CA VAL A 18 27.61 37.59 20.02
C VAL A 18 27.16 37.54 18.58
N SER A 19 27.99 38.03 17.66
CA SER A 19 27.83 37.81 16.23
C SER A 19 28.11 36.33 15.96
N ALA A 20 27.07 35.52 15.96
CA ALA A 20 27.13 34.15 15.45
C ALA A 20 27.23 34.23 13.92
N ASN A 21 28.45 34.26 13.38
CA ASN A 21 28.67 33.86 11.99
C ASN A 21 28.48 32.35 11.92
N ALA A 22 27.21 31.94 11.77
CA ALA A 22 26.91 30.60 11.29
C ALA A 22 27.30 30.59 9.80
N GLN A 23 28.53 30.20 9.51
CA GLN A 23 28.88 29.72 8.18
C GLN A 23 28.07 28.44 7.97
N GLU A 24 26.95 28.54 7.21
CA GLU A 24 26.32 27.36 6.67
C GLU A 24 27.35 26.60 5.85
N ALA A 25 27.74 25.43 6.34
CA ALA A 25 28.49 24.48 5.54
C ALA A 25 27.66 24.24 4.27
N PRO A 26 28.28 24.25 3.08
CA PRO A 26 27.54 23.91 1.87
C PRO A 26 26.91 22.56 2.09
N ALA A 27 25.57 22.48 1.92
CA ALA A 27 24.85 21.21 1.93
C ALA A 27 25.53 20.31 0.91
N GLU A 28 26.12 19.22 1.36
CA GLU A 28 26.63 18.21 0.43
C GLU A 28 25.48 17.82 -0.46
N ALA A 29 25.64 18.07 -1.76
CA ALA A 29 24.65 17.64 -2.74
C ALA A 29 24.53 16.13 -2.59
N GLY A 30 23.34 15.67 -2.23
CA GLY A 30 23.07 14.24 -2.19
C GLY A 30 23.38 13.62 -3.55
N PRO A 31 23.60 12.30 -3.60
CA PRO A 31 24.00 11.61 -4.83
C PRO A 31 23.07 11.96 -5.97
N THR A 32 23.65 12.26 -7.11
CA THR A 32 22.90 12.60 -8.32
C THR A 32 22.10 11.38 -8.79
N VAL A 33 21.03 11.60 -9.57
CA VAL A 33 20.22 10.52 -10.16
C VAL A 33 21.11 9.52 -10.93
N SER A 34 22.19 9.99 -11.57
CA SER A 34 23.16 9.15 -12.27
C SER A 34 23.91 8.20 -11.34
N GLU A 35 24.31 8.67 -10.15
CA GLU A 35 25.03 7.86 -9.16
C GLU A 35 24.12 6.78 -8.53
N ARG A 36 22.79 7.04 -8.44
CA ARG A 36 21.82 6.05 -7.98
C ARG A 36 21.54 4.96 -9.01
N THR A 37 21.58 5.32 -10.29
CA THR A 37 21.42 4.34 -11.39
C THR A 37 22.56 3.33 -11.38
N ASP A 38 23.77 3.76 -11.03
CA ASP A 38 24.92 2.87 -10.93
C ASP A 38 24.83 1.91 -9.73
N LEU A 39 24.12 2.28 -8.66
CA LEU A 39 23.84 1.39 -7.54
C LEU A 39 22.79 0.32 -7.89
N GLU A 40 21.81 0.63 -8.74
CA GLU A 40 20.83 -0.36 -9.22
C GLU A 40 21.49 -1.47 -10.06
N THR A 41 22.55 -1.16 -10.79
CA THR A 41 23.30 -2.15 -11.58
C THR A 41 24.17 -3.09 -10.74
N VAL A 42 24.34 -2.81 -9.45
CA VAL A 42 25.18 -3.58 -8.52
C VAL A 42 24.37 -4.49 -7.59
N ASP A 43 23.03 -4.34 -7.53
CA ASP A 43 22.20 -5.25 -6.76
C ASP A 43 22.04 -6.59 -7.52
N PRO A 44 22.75 -7.66 -7.09
CA PRO A 44 22.68 -8.96 -7.77
C PRO A 44 21.28 -9.63 -7.61
N HIS A 45 20.43 -9.09 -6.74
CA HIS A 45 19.09 -9.59 -6.49
C HIS A 45 18.01 -8.75 -7.20
N GLY A 46 18.33 -7.56 -7.66
CA GLY A 46 17.39 -6.64 -8.29
C GLY A 46 16.67 -7.23 -9.50
N ALA A 47 17.39 -7.98 -10.34
CA ALA A 47 16.82 -8.68 -11.49
C ALA A 47 15.83 -9.77 -11.08
N VAL A 48 16.13 -10.55 -10.03
CA VAL A 48 15.29 -11.65 -9.55
C VAL A 48 13.92 -11.14 -9.07
N PHE A 49 13.88 -9.99 -8.43
CA PHE A 49 12.63 -9.39 -7.96
C PHE A 49 11.84 -8.70 -9.07
N ARG A 50 12.51 -8.21 -10.12
CA ARG A 50 11.88 -7.55 -11.26
C ARG A 50 11.33 -8.52 -12.30
N GLU A 51 11.81 -9.76 -12.33
CA GLU A 51 11.38 -10.81 -13.27
C GLU A 51 10.01 -11.41 -12.95
N ASN A 52 9.37 -11.03 -11.83
CA ASN A 52 8.03 -11.47 -11.49
C ASN A 52 7.05 -10.28 -11.56
N PRO A 53 6.61 -9.87 -12.77
CA PRO A 53 5.73 -8.74 -12.92
C PRO A 53 4.36 -9.04 -12.28
N TYR A 54 3.87 -8.07 -11.54
CA TYR A 54 2.50 -8.06 -11.07
C TYR A 54 1.65 -7.21 -12.02
N PRO A 55 0.48 -7.66 -12.44
CA PRO A 55 -0.36 -6.87 -13.33
C PRO A 55 -0.88 -5.62 -12.63
N SER A 56 -0.81 -4.49 -13.34
CA SER A 56 -1.41 -3.23 -12.93
C SER A 56 -2.93 -3.29 -12.94
N ALA A 57 -3.59 -2.55 -12.06
CA ALA A 57 -5.04 -2.35 -12.09
C ALA A 57 -5.54 -1.79 -13.44
N VAL A 58 -4.71 -1.04 -14.17
CA VAL A 58 -5.04 -0.53 -15.51
C VAL A 58 -5.26 -1.68 -16.51
N GLN A 59 -4.53 -2.78 -16.38
CA GLN A 59 -4.75 -3.96 -17.24
C GLN A 59 -6.11 -4.61 -16.93
N CYS A 60 -6.52 -4.63 -15.66
CA CYS A 60 -7.84 -5.12 -15.27
C CYS A 60 -8.97 -4.22 -15.79
N ALA A 61 -8.72 -2.90 -15.89
CA ALA A 61 -9.69 -1.90 -16.34
C ALA A 61 -10.22 -2.15 -17.77
N SER A 62 -9.47 -2.86 -18.61
CA SER A 62 -9.88 -3.17 -19.99
C SER A 62 -11.23 -3.92 -20.03
N CYS A 63 -11.50 -4.77 -19.03
CA CYS A 63 -12.74 -5.52 -18.88
C CYS A 63 -13.57 -5.07 -17.66
N HIS A 64 -12.90 -4.72 -16.56
CA HIS A 64 -13.55 -4.40 -15.28
C HIS A 64 -13.64 -2.89 -15.02
N GLN A 65 -14.10 -2.11 -16.02
CA GLN A 65 -14.09 -0.64 -15.98
C GLN A 65 -14.81 -0.06 -14.76
N LYS A 66 -16.01 -0.52 -14.45
CA LYS A 66 -16.80 0.00 -13.32
C LYS A 66 -16.07 -0.23 -12.00
N ILE A 67 -15.62 -1.45 -11.75
CA ILE A 67 -14.88 -1.81 -10.53
C ILE A 67 -13.56 -1.04 -10.45
N PHE A 68 -12.88 -0.85 -11.57
CA PHE A 68 -11.66 -0.05 -11.64
C PHE A 68 -11.91 1.40 -11.17
N TRP A 69 -12.96 2.06 -11.64
CA TRP A 69 -13.27 3.43 -11.24
C TRP A 69 -13.70 3.54 -9.77
N GLU A 70 -14.43 2.55 -9.26
CA GLU A 70 -14.78 2.46 -7.84
C GLU A 70 -13.52 2.30 -6.99
N TRP A 71 -12.60 1.42 -7.38
CA TRP A 71 -11.31 1.26 -6.73
C TRP A 71 -10.43 2.51 -6.85
N ALA A 72 -10.28 3.08 -8.05
CA ALA A 72 -9.39 4.22 -8.31
C ALA A 72 -9.77 5.48 -7.51
N SER A 73 -11.04 5.61 -7.13
CA SER A 73 -11.53 6.69 -6.26
C SER A 73 -11.51 6.34 -4.76
N SER A 74 -11.05 5.13 -4.40
CA SER A 74 -11.06 4.65 -3.02
C SER A 74 -9.77 4.98 -2.27
N ASN A 75 -9.84 4.91 -0.94
CA ASN A 75 -8.66 4.99 -0.08
C ASN A 75 -7.67 3.82 -0.29
N HIS A 76 -8.11 2.70 -0.84
CA HIS A 76 -7.23 1.60 -1.18
C HIS A 76 -6.25 1.98 -2.30
N ALA A 77 -6.73 2.57 -3.39
CA ALA A 77 -5.87 3.10 -4.45
C ALA A 77 -4.98 4.24 -3.96
N TYR A 78 -5.49 5.06 -3.03
CA TYR A 78 -4.76 6.20 -2.47
C TYR A 78 -3.73 5.82 -1.39
N ALA A 79 -3.77 4.59 -0.87
CA ALA A 79 -2.98 4.17 0.28
C ALA A 79 -1.46 4.39 0.11
N SER A 80 -0.93 4.12 -1.09
CA SER A 80 0.50 4.27 -1.39
C SER A 80 0.91 5.73 -1.62
N ILE A 81 0.06 6.53 -2.25
CA ILE A 81 0.40 7.89 -2.70
C ILE A 81 -0.02 8.98 -1.72
N SER A 82 -0.61 8.63 -0.58
CA SER A 82 -1.04 9.56 0.45
C SER A 82 0.14 10.36 1.03
N PRO A 83 0.16 11.70 0.92
CA PRO A 83 1.21 12.52 1.51
C PRO A 83 1.28 12.38 3.03
N MET A 84 0.15 12.16 3.67
CA MET A 84 0.07 11.95 5.12
C MET A 84 0.76 10.64 5.50
N PHE A 85 0.48 9.57 4.76
CA PHE A 85 1.15 8.28 4.97
C PHE A 85 2.67 8.42 4.85
N HIS A 86 3.16 9.02 3.78
CA HIS A 86 4.59 9.22 3.57
C HIS A 86 5.24 10.03 4.69
N LYS A 87 4.57 11.09 5.13
CA LYS A 87 5.11 11.93 6.22
C LYS A 87 5.23 11.17 7.53
N PHE A 88 4.21 10.42 7.91
CA PHE A 88 4.25 9.60 9.11
C PHE A 88 5.27 8.47 9.00
N GLU A 89 5.28 7.80 7.89
CA GLU A 89 6.16 6.68 7.63
C GLU A 89 7.65 7.10 7.72
N GLN A 90 8.02 8.21 7.06
CA GLN A 90 9.35 8.76 7.13
C GLN A 90 9.73 9.21 8.55
N ALA A 91 8.83 9.92 9.24
CA ALA A 91 9.09 10.40 10.59
C ALA A 91 9.32 9.22 11.57
N LEU A 92 8.45 8.22 11.54
CA LEU A 92 8.56 7.04 12.40
C LEU A 92 9.83 6.22 12.07
N ASN A 93 10.17 6.10 10.79
CA ASN A 93 11.39 5.42 10.40
C ASN A 93 12.65 6.13 10.91
N THR A 94 12.67 7.46 10.81
CA THR A 94 13.78 8.27 11.34
C THR A 94 13.88 8.11 12.85
N LEU A 95 12.77 8.22 13.58
CA LEU A 95 12.73 8.03 15.02
C LEU A 95 13.17 6.63 15.47
N ALA A 96 12.85 5.62 14.70
CA ALA A 96 13.22 4.23 14.97
C ALA A 96 14.59 3.85 14.37
N SER A 97 15.34 4.79 13.83
CA SER A 97 16.65 4.53 13.20
C SER A 97 16.59 3.41 12.15
N GLY A 98 15.53 3.38 11.34
CA GLY A 98 15.32 2.38 10.29
C GLY A 98 14.81 1.01 10.75
N THR A 99 14.67 0.77 12.05
CA THR A 99 14.32 -0.56 12.58
C THR A 99 12.86 -0.98 12.33
N LEU A 100 11.99 -0.07 11.86
CA LEU A 100 10.62 -0.40 11.46
C LEU A 100 10.55 -1.33 10.25
N GLY A 101 11.58 -1.32 9.41
CA GLY A 101 11.59 -2.11 8.18
C GLY A 101 10.35 -1.83 7.32
N THR A 102 9.73 -2.87 6.79
CA THR A 102 8.55 -2.79 5.91
C THR A 102 7.21 -2.68 6.66
N PHE A 103 7.20 -2.42 7.95
CA PHE A 103 5.98 -2.51 8.77
C PHE A 103 4.80 -1.71 8.20
N CYS A 104 5.01 -0.46 7.81
CA CYS A 104 3.94 0.39 7.25
C CYS A 104 3.63 0.02 5.80
N VAL A 105 4.67 -0.13 4.98
CA VAL A 105 4.53 -0.36 3.53
C VAL A 105 3.92 -1.73 3.20
N ARG A 106 4.03 -2.72 4.08
CA ARG A 106 3.40 -4.04 3.86
C ARG A 106 1.86 -4.00 3.78
N CYS A 107 1.22 -2.93 4.30
CA CYS A 107 -0.21 -2.69 4.11
C CYS A 107 -0.45 -1.64 3.02
N HIS A 108 0.33 -0.56 3.00
CA HIS A 108 0.08 0.58 2.11
C HIS A 108 0.67 0.42 0.71
N GLN A 109 1.69 -0.43 0.53
CA GLN A 109 2.38 -0.69 -0.74
C GLN A 109 2.70 -2.18 -0.86
N GLN A 110 1.71 -3.03 -0.79
CA GLN A 110 1.92 -4.47 -0.68
C GLN A 110 2.71 -5.06 -1.84
N VAL A 111 2.41 -4.67 -3.07
CA VAL A 111 3.15 -5.17 -4.24
C VAL A 111 4.61 -4.76 -4.18
N GLY A 112 4.92 -3.50 -3.84
CA GLY A 112 6.29 -3.04 -3.65
C GLY A 112 7.05 -3.88 -2.61
N THR A 113 6.38 -4.25 -1.52
CA THR A 113 6.96 -5.14 -0.51
C THR A 113 7.22 -6.55 -1.06
N GLN A 114 6.33 -7.07 -1.91
CA GLN A 114 6.48 -8.40 -2.51
C GLN A 114 7.62 -8.46 -3.54
N ILE A 115 7.82 -7.41 -4.31
CA ILE A 115 8.93 -7.33 -5.29
C ILE A 115 10.25 -6.89 -4.64
N GLY A 116 10.27 -6.65 -3.33
CA GLY A 116 11.48 -6.33 -2.59
C GLY A 116 12.01 -4.92 -2.85
N GLU A 117 11.14 -3.96 -3.20
CA GLU A 117 11.57 -2.58 -3.34
C GLU A 117 12.26 -2.08 -2.08
N PRO A 118 13.43 -1.39 -2.22
CA PRO A 118 14.05 -0.72 -1.10
C PRO A 118 13.08 0.22 -0.42
N ARG A 119 13.00 0.13 0.90
CA ARG A 119 12.03 0.88 1.69
C ARG A 119 12.19 2.40 1.57
N GLU A 120 13.42 2.84 1.47
CA GLU A 120 13.83 4.25 1.37
C GLU A 120 13.64 4.86 -0.02
N LEU A 121 13.23 4.08 -1.03
CA LEU A 121 12.94 4.62 -2.35
C LEU A 121 11.87 5.70 -2.26
N PRO A 122 12.10 6.88 -2.83
CA PRO A 122 11.06 7.89 -2.95
C PRO A 122 9.96 7.40 -3.89
N LEU A 123 8.74 7.94 -3.70
CA LEU A 123 7.55 7.48 -4.43
C LEU A 123 7.72 7.47 -5.95
N TRP A 124 8.43 8.47 -6.51
CA TRP A 124 8.61 8.59 -7.97
C TRP A 124 9.60 7.59 -8.58
N GLU A 125 10.41 6.93 -7.76
CA GLU A 125 11.36 5.90 -8.18
C GLU A 125 10.78 4.47 -8.02
N ARG A 126 9.63 4.33 -7.38
CA ARG A 126 8.96 3.05 -7.18
C ARG A 126 8.28 2.58 -8.46
N GLU A 127 8.15 1.28 -8.61
CA GLU A 127 7.40 0.67 -9.69
C GLU A 127 5.97 1.22 -9.76
N ALA A 128 5.42 1.34 -10.98
CA ALA A 128 4.07 1.88 -11.16
C ALA A 128 3.02 1.09 -10.37
N VAL A 129 3.11 -0.24 -10.37
CA VAL A 129 2.18 -1.11 -9.63
C VAL A 129 2.29 -0.94 -8.12
N SER A 130 3.47 -0.61 -7.58
CA SER A 130 3.64 -0.32 -6.16
C SER A 130 2.92 0.96 -5.74
N ARG A 131 2.81 1.93 -6.64
CA ARG A 131 2.11 3.19 -6.40
C ARG A 131 0.59 3.07 -6.44
N GLU A 132 0.07 1.94 -6.88
CA GLU A 132 -1.37 1.66 -6.90
C GLU A 132 -1.96 1.34 -5.51
N GLY A 133 -1.13 1.28 -4.47
CA GLY A 133 -1.61 1.02 -3.11
C GLY A 133 -2.09 -0.41 -2.91
N ILE A 134 -3.33 -0.56 -2.51
CA ILE A 134 -4.02 -1.85 -2.37
C ILE A 134 -4.76 -2.11 -3.68
N THR A 135 -4.04 -2.69 -4.62
CA THR A 135 -4.51 -2.94 -5.99
C THR A 135 -5.33 -4.23 -6.10
N CYS A 136 -5.90 -4.50 -7.28
CA CYS A 136 -6.78 -5.64 -7.52
C CYS A 136 -6.17 -6.97 -7.07
N ILE A 137 -4.91 -7.22 -7.43
CA ILE A 137 -4.20 -8.47 -7.11
C ILE A 137 -3.91 -8.64 -5.62
N THR A 138 -3.90 -7.56 -4.85
CA THR A 138 -3.75 -7.62 -3.38
C THR A 138 -4.87 -8.43 -2.73
N CYS A 139 -6.02 -8.54 -3.39
CA CYS A 139 -7.13 -9.39 -2.98
C CYS A 139 -7.26 -10.61 -3.89
N HIS A 140 -7.19 -10.43 -5.20
CA HIS A 140 -7.50 -11.47 -6.17
C HIS A 140 -6.33 -12.39 -6.55
N ARG A 141 -5.15 -12.21 -5.91
CA ARG A 141 -3.98 -13.10 -6.05
C ARG A 141 -3.49 -13.67 -4.71
N VAL A 142 -4.32 -13.59 -3.68
CA VAL A 142 -4.02 -14.14 -2.35
C VAL A 142 -4.73 -15.46 -2.17
N LYS A 143 -4.01 -16.57 -2.12
CA LYS A 143 -4.54 -17.95 -2.04
C LYS A 143 -4.42 -18.60 -0.67
N THR A 144 -3.79 -17.94 0.29
CA THR A 144 -3.64 -18.47 1.64
C THR A 144 -4.64 -17.80 2.58
N GLN A 145 -5.16 -18.60 3.52
CA GLN A 145 -6.08 -18.05 4.52
C GLN A 145 -5.40 -16.97 5.36
N PHE A 146 -6.11 -15.87 5.55
CA PHE A 146 -5.70 -14.80 6.44
C PHE A 146 -6.63 -14.71 7.62
N GLY A 147 -6.08 -14.77 8.78
CA GLY A 147 -6.72 -14.46 10.04
C GLY A 147 -5.76 -13.68 10.93
N ARG A 148 -4.64 -13.23 10.36
CA ARG A 148 -3.56 -12.59 11.10
C ARG A 148 -3.59 -11.08 10.92
N VAL A 149 -3.17 -10.39 11.96
CA VAL A 149 -2.99 -8.94 12.01
C VAL A 149 -1.64 -8.53 11.40
N ASN A 150 -1.43 -7.20 11.25
CA ASN A 150 -0.13 -6.62 10.86
C ASN A 150 0.33 -6.89 9.41
N GLY A 151 -0.61 -7.03 8.48
CA GLY A 151 -0.34 -6.98 7.05
C GLY A 151 0.35 -8.19 6.45
N GLU A 152 0.34 -9.33 7.11
CA GLU A 152 0.91 -10.55 6.54
C GLU A 152 0.04 -11.08 5.40
N ARG A 153 0.42 -10.77 4.17
CA ARG A 153 -0.17 -11.32 2.95
C ARG A 153 0.92 -11.84 2.03
N ASN A 154 0.62 -12.91 1.32
CA ASN A 154 1.43 -13.42 0.24
C ASN A 154 0.63 -13.29 -1.06
N ILE A 155 0.99 -12.32 -1.88
CA ILE A 155 0.40 -12.10 -3.19
C ILE A 155 1.15 -13.00 -4.16
N GLN A 156 0.43 -13.90 -4.82
CA GLN A 156 1.04 -14.78 -5.79
C GLN A 156 1.53 -13.96 -7.00
N PRO A 157 2.82 -14.03 -7.34
CA PRO A 157 3.35 -13.37 -8.52
C PRO A 157 2.81 -13.98 -9.80
N GLY A 158 2.95 -13.27 -10.90
CA GLY A 158 2.56 -13.70 -12.23
C GLY A 158 1.98 -12.57 -13.06
N THR A 159 1.74 -12.85 -14.34
CA THR A 159 1.22 -11.89 -15.31
C THR A 159 -0.30 -11.76 -15.27
N ILE A 160 -0.86 -10.96 -16.17
CA ILE A 160 -2.32 -10.85 -16.35
C ILE A 160 -2.97 -12.18 -16.72
N PHE A 161 -2.22 -13.07 -17.35
CA PHE A 161 -2.70 -14.39 -17.81
C PHE A 161 -2.85 -15.41 -16.68
N ASP A 162 -2.23 -15.20 -15.53
CA ASP A 162 -2.35 -16.13 -14.40
C ASP A 162 -3.73 -16.06 -13.73
N PRO A 163 -4.18 -17.17 -13.12
CA PRO A 163 -5.51 -17.24 -12.51
C PRO A 163 -5.72 -16.22 -11.40
N VAL A 164 -6.97 -15.78 -11.24
CA VAL A 164 -7.43 -14.93 -10.13
C VAL A 164 -8.36 -15.69 -9.20
N TYR A 165 -8.45 -15.21 -7.96
CA TYR A 165 -9.27 -15.81 -6.90
C TYR A 165 -10.52 -14.97 -6.66
N ASN A 166 -11.68 -15.63 -6.47
CA ASN A 166 -12.95 -14.96 -6.20
C ASN A 166 -13.88 -15.86 -5.34
N THR A 167 -15.03 -15.34 -4.95
CA THR A 167 -16.04 -16.10 -4.18
C THR A 167 -17.05 -16.84 -5.05
N GLY A 168 -17.10 -16.56 -6.36
CA GLY A 168 -18.16 -17.06 -7.26
C GLY A 168 -17.68 -18.11 -8.26
N GLY A 169 -16.42 -18.54 -8.16
CA GLY A 169 -15.84 -19.50 -9.10
C GLY A 169 -15.78 -18.97 -10.54
N ALA A 170 -15.88 -19.88 -11.50
CA ALA A 170 -15.53 -19.64 -12.91
C ALA A 170 -16.72 -19.43 -13.87
N SER A 171 -17.95 -19.27 -13.40
CA SER A 171 -19.12 -19.29 -14.29
C SER A 171 -19.09 -18.23 -15.39
N ASN A 172 -18.85 -16.97 -15.03
CA ASN A 172 -18.76 -15.88 -16.01
C ASN A 172 -17.45 -15.97 -16.83
N PHE A 173 -16.36 -16.35 -16.20
CA PHE A 173 -15.09 -16.59 -16.87
C PHE A 173 -15.23 -17.66 -17.96
N SER A 174 -15.86 -18.79 -17.65
CA SER A 174 -16.04 -19.89 -18.60
C SER A 174 -16.85 -19.47 -19.84
N THR A 175 -17.78 -18.53 -19.69
CA THR A 175 -18.53 -17.98 -20.84
C THR A 175 -17.64 -17.19 -21.79
N VAL A 176 -16.76 -16.34 -21.23
CA VAL A 176 -15.85 -15.50 -22.04
C VAL A 176 -14.72 -16.33 -22.62
N ALA A 177 -14.07 -17.16 -21.82
CA ALA A 177 -12.97 -18.02 -22.27
C ALA A 177 -13.40 -19.13 -23.24
N GLY A 178 -14.70 -19.51 -23.20
CA GLY A 178 -15.27 -20.51 -24.11
C GLY A 178 -15.52 -20.01 -25.55
N ASP A 179 -15.47 -18.69 -25.76
CA ASP A 179 -15.66 -18.09 -27.09
C ASP A 179 -14.75 -16.84 -27.24
N PRO A 180 -13.42 -17.06 -27.27
CA PRO A 180 -12.44 -15.98 -27.24
C PRO A 180 -12.57 -15.04 -28.45
N ASP A 181 -12.89 -15.57 -29.61
CA ASP A 181 -13.07 -14.78 -30.84
C ASP A 181 -14.24 -13.79 -30.71
N LYS A 182 -15.36 -14.24 -30.16
CA LYS A 182 -16.54 -13.40 -29.93
C LYS A 182 -16.26 -12.26 -28.96
N PHE A 183 -15.47 -12.51 -27.92
CA PHE A 183 -15.17 -11.53 -26.88
C PHE A 183 -13.88 -10.74 -27.17
N GLY A 184 -13.11 -11.09 -28.19
CA GLY A 184 -11.87 -10.43 -28.55
C GLY A 184 -10.78 -10.55 -27.48
N VAL A 185 -10.72 -11.69 -26.79
CA VAL A 185 -9.80 -11.93 -25.68
C VAL A 185 -8.70 -12.93 -26.05
N ALA A 186 -7.57 -12.85 -25.34
CA ALA A 186 -6.45 -13.77 -25.44
C ALA A 186 -6.11 -14.31 -24.05
N ALA A 187 -5.96 -15.63 -23.93
CA ALA A 187 -5.64 -16.30 -22.66
C ALA A 187 -4.13 -16.53 -22.46
N ASN A 188 -3.33 -16.23 -23.47
CA ASN A 188 -1.86 -16.32 -23.43
C ASN A 188 -1.23 -15.24 -24.34
N GLU A 189 0.09 -15.10 -24.25
CA GLU A 189 0.86 -14.06 -24.98
C GLU A 189 0.94 -14.29 -26.50
N GLU A 190 0.71 -15.50 -26.97
CA GLU A 190 0.82 -15.88 -28.39
C GLU A 190 -0.44 -15.54 -29.17
N GLU A 191 -1.56 -15.37 -28.50
CA GLU A 191 -2.86 -15.06 -29.10
C GLU A 191 -3.06 -13.54 -29.22
N GLY A 192 -3.67 -13.13 -30.33
CA GLY A 192 -4.10 -11.74 -30.51
C GLY A 192 -5.42 -11.49 -29.76
N GLY A 193 -5.51 -10.35 -29.06
CA GLY A 193 -6.72 -9.95 -28.34
C GLY A 193 -6.45 -9.20 -27.04
N THR A 194 -7.51 -8.90 -26.33
CA THR A 194 -7.38 -8.30 -24.98
C THR A 194 -6.96 -9.38 -23.99
N PRO A 195 -5.84 -9.20 -23.26
CA PRO A 195 -5.36 -10.17 -22.29
C PRO A 195 -6.41 -10.49 -21.22
N ILE A 196 -6.66 -11.76 -20.98
CA ILE A 196 -7.55 -12.27 -19.94
C ILE A 196 -6.81 -13.28 -19.05
N HIS A 197 -7.10 -13.30 -17.75
CA HIS A 197 -6.57 -14.34 -16.87
C HIS A 197 -7.04 -15.74 -17.29
N SER A 198 -6.18 -16.75 -17.14
CA SER A 198 -6.42 -18.13 -17.61
C SER A 198 -7.43 -18.91 -16.77
N GLY A 199 -7.86 -18.37 -15.63
CA GLY A 199 -8.81 -19.05 -14.75
C GLY A 199 -9.37 -18.14 -13.66
N ALA A 200 -10.52 -18.56 -13.14
CA ALA A 200 -11.15 -17.96 -11.97
C ALA A 200 -11.31 -19.07 -10.92
N ILE A 201 -10.57 -18.99 -9.85
CA ILE A 201 -10.50 -20.00 -8.79
C ILE A 201 -11.39 -19.56 -7.63
N GLU A 202 -12.28 -20.46 -7.20
CA GLU A 202 -13.10 -20.21 -6.03
C GLU A 202 -12.25 -20.16 -4.76
N PHE A 203 -12.40 -19.08 -4.00
CA PHE A 203 -11.71 -18.84 -2.75
C PHE A 203 -12.61 -18.07 -1.79
N ASP A 204 -13.40 -18.79 -1.03
CA ASP A 204 -14.44 -18.25 -0.13
C ASP A 204 -13.93 -17.23 0.87
N GLN A 205 -12.64 -17.28 1.19
CA GLN A 205 -12.04 -16.40 2.19
C GLN A 205 -12.17 -14.92 1.81
N ILE A 206 -12.17 -14.59 0.52
CA ILE A 206 -12.36 -13.21 0.04
C ILE A 206 -13.70 -12.61 0.50
N GLY A 207 -14.72 -13.45 0.63
CA GLY A 207 -16.05 -13.05 1.10
C GLY A 207 -16.20 -12.95 2.62
N LYS A 208 -15.17 -13.33 3.39
CA LYS A 208 -15.24 -13.34 4.85
C LYS A 208 -14.61 -12.09 5.45
N PRO A 209 -15.16 -11.54 6.55
CA PRO A 209 -14.60 -10.37 7.23
C PRO A 209 -13.14 -10.56 7.64
N GLU A 210 -12.74 -11.79 7.98
CA GLU A 210 -11.37 -12.16 8.35
C GLU A 210 -10.35 -11.85 7.27
N PHE A 211 -10.78 -11.75 6.01
CA PHE A 211 -9.92 -11.36 4.91
C PHE A 211 -9.36 -9.94 5.06
N CYS A 212 -10.10 -9.05 5.71
CA CYS A 212 -9.73 -7.65 5.90
C CYS A 212 -8.81 -7.44 7.10
N VAL A 213 -8.78 -8.40 8.05
CA VAL A 213 -8.13 -8.24 9.35
C VAL A 213 -6.64 -7.96 9.27
N SER A 214 -5.96 -8.46 8.24
CA SER A 214 -4.51 -8.31 8.11
C SER A 214 -4.05 -6.84 8.07
N CYS A 215 -4.84 -5.96 7.47
CA CYS A 215 -4.59 -4.52 7.39
C CYS A 215 -5.46 -3.72 8.36
N HIS A 216 -6.68 -4.18 8.66
CA HIS A 216 -7.65 -3.49 9.49
C HIS A 216 -7.63 -3.92 10.98
N GLN A 217 -6.52 -4.50 11.42
CA GLN A 217 -6.15 -4.68 12.81
C GLN A 217 -4.63 -4.63 12.92
N VAL A 218 -4.09 -3.54 13.44
CA VAL A 218 -2.65 -3.33 13.55
C VAL A 218 -2.26 -3.09 15.00
N ALA A 219 -1.43 -3.99 15.54
CA ALA A 219 -0.90 -3.91 16.88
C ALA A 219 0.63 -3.96 16.85
N VAL A 220 1.28 -2.98 17.44
CA VAL A 220 2.76 -2.88 17.47
C VAL A 220 3.37 -3.40 18.76
N HIS A 221 2.58 -3.43 19.84
CA HIS A 221 2.97 -3.96 21.15
C HIS A 221 1.69 -4.32 21.93
N PRO A 222 1.74 -5.24 22.90
CA PRO A 222 0.60 -5.42 23.81
C PRO A 222 0.15 -4.07 24.40
N GLY A 223 -1.07 -3.66 24.06
CA GLY A 223 -1.65 -2.39 24.50
C GLY A 223 -1.47 -1.20 23.55
N ILE A 224 -0.64 -1.28 22.50
CA ILE A 224 -0.55 -0.23 21.47
C ILE A 224 -1.15 -0.76 20.17
N LYS A 225 -2.31 -0.22 19.82
CA LYS A 225 -3.04 -0.56 18.60
C LYS A 225 -3.13 0.68 17.72
N LEU A 226 -2.68 0.56 16.47
CA LEU A 226 -2.73 1.64 15.49
C LEU A 226 -4.01 1.58 14.65
N GLU A 227 -4.57 0.40 14.48
CA GLU A 227 -5.80 0.15 13.74
C GLU A 227 -6.64 -0.87 14.50
N VAL A 228 -7.93 -0.58 14.71
CA VAL A 228 -8.83 -1.37 15.57
C VAL A 228 -10.18 -1.67 14.93
N VAL A 229 -10.31 -1.45 13.63
CA VAL A 229 -11.59 -1.63 12.91
C VAL A 229 -12.11 -3.06 13.05
N TRP A 230 -11.24 -4.06 13.04
CA TRP A 230 -11.63 -5.46 13.27
C TRP A 230 -12.27 -5.68 14.64
N GLU A 231 -11.69 -5.15 15.70
CA GLU A 231 -12.27 -5.27 17.05
C GLU A 231 -13.61 -4.54 17.16
N GLN A 232 -13.69 -3.33 16.56
CA GLN A 232 -14.93 -2.57 16.51
C GLN A 232 -16.02 -3.31 15.74
N TYR A 233 -15.67 -3.87 14.58
CA TYR A 233 -16.60 -4.70 13.82
C TYR A 233 -17.10 -5.89 14.62
N ARG A 234 -16.20 -6.67 15.23
CA ARG A 234 -16.58 -7.84 16.04
C ARG A 234 -17.50 -7.52 17.20
N ALA A 235 -17.41 -6.31 17.76
CA ALA A 235 -18.28 -5.83 18.83
C ALA A 235 -19.59 -5.20 18.30
N SER A 236 -19.77 -5.11 16.99
CA SER A 236 -20.91 -4.39 16.40
C SER A 236 -22.15 -5.26 16.23
N PRO A 237 -23.35 -4.66 16.16
CA PRO A 237 -24.56 -5.36 15.75
C PRO A 237 -24.50 -5.99 14.37
N ALA A 238 -23.72 -5.42 13.44
CA ALA A 238 -23.53 -5.97 12.11
C ALA A 238 -22.89 -7.36 12.16
N ALA A 239 -21.81 -7.51 12.94
CA ALA A 239 -21.18 -8.81 13.12
C ALA A 239 -22.12 -9.82 13.79
N ALA A 240 -22.91 -9.40 14.78
CA ALA A 240 -23.90 -10.26 15.42
C ALA A 240 -25.03 -10.71 14.45
N ALA A 241 -25.34 -9.89 13.46
CA ALA A 241 -26.31 -10.19 12.39
C ALA A 241 -25.68 -10.95 11.21
N GLY A 242 -24.38 -11.27 11.24
CA GLY A 242 -23.69 -11.93 10.12
C GLY A 242 -23.46 -11.05 8.90
N ILE A 243 -23.60 -9.72 9.03
CA ILE A 243 -23.33 -8.75 7.95
C ILE A 243 -21.83 -8.54 7.90
N THR A 244 -21.21 -8.81 6.77
CA THR A 244 -19.78 -8.76 6.57
C THR A 244 -19.28 -7.36 6.20
N CYS A 245 -17.96 -7.14 6.27
CA CYS A 245 -17.33 -5.92 5.77
C CYS A 245 -17.65 -5.73 4.28
N GLN A 246 -17.61 -6.83 3.53
CA GLN A 246 -17.84 -6.84 2.08
C GLN A 246 -19.29 -6.47 1.71
N ASP A 247 -20.27 -6.80 2.54
CA ASP A 247 -21.68 -6.45 2.29
C ASP A 247 -21.93 -4.93 2.27
N CYS A 248 -21.14 -4.17 3.03
CA CYS A 248 -21.25 -2.72 3.11
C CYS A 248 -20.23 -1.99 2.25
N HIS A 249 -18.98 -2.49 2.18
CA HIS A 249 -17.86 -1.78 1.57
C HIS A 249 -17.51 -2.24 0.15
N MET A 250 -17.88 -3.47 -0.23
CA MET A 250 -17.51 -4.08 -1.50
C MET A 250 -18.73 -4.37 -2.37
N GLY A 251 -19.52 -3.42 -2.71
CA GLY A 251 -20.80 -3.54 -3.38
C GLY A 251 -20.92 -4.72 -4.36
N LYS A 252 -22.12 -5.21 -4.58
CA LYS A 252 -22.38 -6.28 -5.55
C LYS A 252 -22.50 -5.67 -6.95
N VAL A 253 -21.45 -5.83 -7.74
CA VAL A 253 -21.48 -5.45 -9.15
C VAL A 253 -21.93 -6.66 -9.95
N PRO A 254 -22.99 -6.55 -10.79
CA PRO A 254 -23.32 -7.63 -11.72
C PRO A 254 -22.10 -7.95 -12.57
N GLY A 255 -21.82 -9.24 -12.73
CA GLY A 255 -20.78 -9.68 -13.67
C GLY A 255 -21.03 -9.13 -15.08
N ILE A 256 -19.96 -9.08 -15.87
CA ILE A 256 -20.00 -8.68 -17.28
C ILE A 256 -20.86 -9.66 -18.06
#